data_3504bdffe3acf4e635e4248936d8ef78
#
_entry.id   3504bdffe3acf4e635e4248936d8ef78
#
_cell.length_a   1.000
_cell.length_b   1.000
_cell.length_c   1.000
_cell.angle_alpha   90.00
_cell.angle_beta   90.00
_cell.angle_gamma   90.00
#
_symmetry.space_group_name_H-M   'P 1'
#
loop_
_entity.id
_entity.type
_entity.pdbx_description
1 polymer ?
#
loop_
_entity_poly.entity_id
_entity_poly.type
_entity_poly.pdbx_seq_one_letter_code
_entity_poly.pdbx_strand_id
1 'polypeptide(L)'
;YVESKGLLYIGTGVSGGEEGALLGPSMMPGGSPAAWPAVKEIFQAVAAKVDGQPCCDWVGENGAGHFVKMVHNGIEYGDMQIICEAYQMMKDLLGMNADEMHEVFTEWNKGDLDSYLIEITRDILGFRDENGEALVEKILDTAGQKGTGKWTGVAALDLGIPLTLIGESVFARCLSAQKDLRVKASKFLNGPEKLFSGDKKQFISDLKDALLGAKIISYAQGYDLMAEAAKEYKWTLNNGGIALMWRGGCIIRSVFLGKIKEAFDKNPKLENLLLDEYFKTTIEKAQAGWRRVVATAINNGVPAPCLATSLTYFDGFRSERLPANLLQAQRDYFGAHTYERVDKPRGEFFHTNWTGRGGDTASTTYTV
;
A
#
# COMPACT_ATOMS: atom_id res chain seq x y z
N TYR A 1 -27.92 -8.43 -10.58
CA TYR A 1 -28.72 -8.85 -11.74
C TYR A 1 -28.80 -10.38 -11.85
N VAL A 2 -27.67 -11.10 -11.79
CA VAL A 2 -27.64 -12.58 -11.92
C VAL A 2 -28.50 -13.24 -10.83
N GLU A 3 -28.29 -12.87 -9.58
CA GLU A 3 -29.04 -13.38 -8.43
C GLU A 3 -30.54 -13.02 -8.49
N SER A 4 -30.89 -11.83 -9.01
CA SER A 4 -32.28 -11.44 -9.22
C SER A 4 -33.02 -12.30 -10.28
N LYS A 5 -32.29 -13.14 -11.02
CA LYS A 5 -32.81 -14.15 -11.93
C LYS A 5 -32.88 -15.57 -11.33
N GLY A 6 -32.60 -15.69 -10.02
CA GLY A 6 -32.57 -16.97 -9.32
C GLY A 6 -31.33 -17.83 -9.62
N LEU A 7 -30.29 -17.23 -10.20
CA LEU A 7 -29.01 -17.89 -10.49
C LEU A 7 -27.98 -17.58 -9.44
N LEU A 8 -27.09 -18.52 -9.19
CA LEU A 8 -25.94 -18.32 -8.31
C LEU A 8 -24.78 -17.70 -9.08
N TYR A 9 -24.04 -16.79 -8.45
CA TYR A 9 -22.91 -16.10 -9.04
C TYR A 9 -21.68 -16.16 -8.14
N ILE A 10 -20.52 -16.39 -8.72
CA ILE A 10 -19.21 -16.24 -8.07
C ILE A 10 -18.34 -15.32 -8.92
N GLY A 11 -17.90 -14.21 -8.31
CA GLY A 11 -16.86 -13.35 -8.83
C GLY A 11 -15.54 -13.69 -8.17
N THR A 12 -14.52 -14.03 -8.98
CA THR A 12 -13.23 -14.48 -8.43
C THR A 12 -12.11 -13.55 -8.86
N GLY A 13 -11.45 -12.93 -7.88
CA GLY A 13 -10.16 -12.29 -8.10
C GLY A 13 -9.06 -13.34 -8.24
N VAL A 14 -8.13 -13.15 -9.18
CA VAL A 14 -7.02 -14.09 -9.41
C VAL A 14 -5.71 -13.31 -9.45
N SER A 15 -4.67 -13.84 -8.81
CA SER A 15 -3.30 -13.31 -8.84
C SER A 15 -2.31 -14.39 -9.25
N GLY A 16 -1.06 -13.97 -9.58
CA GLY A 16 0.04 -14.88 -9.90
C GLY A 16 0.66 -14.67 -11.28
N GLY A 17 0.03 -13.84 -12.12
CA GLY A 17 0.52 -13.58 -13.47
C GLY A 17 0.60 -14.83 -14.34
N GLU A 18 1.55 -14.86 -15.26
CA GLU A 18 1.79 -15.99 -16.17
C GLU A 18 2.25 -17.25 -15.43
N GLU A 19 3.16 -17.10 -14.50
CA GLU A 19 3.66 -18.21 -13.68
C GLU A 19 2.56 -18.81 -12.79
N GLY A 20 1.73 -17.98 -12.16
CA GLY A 20 0.59 -18.45 -11.39
C GLY A 20 -0.45 -19.17 -12.22
N ALA A 21 -0.66 -18.76 -13.48
CA ALA A 21 -1.53 -19.48 -14.39
C ALA A 21 -1.03 -20.89 -14.71
N LEU A 22 0.29 -21.08 -14.76
CA LEU A 22 0.92 -22.37 -15.04
C LEU A 22 1.02 -23.26 -13.79
N LEU A 23 1.45 -22.72 -12.66
CA LEU A 23 1.84 -23.47 -11.47
C LEU A 23 0.78 -23.46 -10.35
N GLY A 24 -0.26 -22.65 -10.50
CA GLY A 24 -1.33 -22.47 -9.54
C GLY A 24 -1.42 -21.02 -9.04
N PRO A 25 -2.57 -20.35 -9.24
CA PRO A 25 -2.77 -18.96 -8.80
C PRO A 25 -3.26 -18.87 -7.36
N SER A 26 -3.13 -17.66 -6.76
CA SER A 26 -3.96 -17.25 -5.65
C SER A 26 -5.35 -16.88 -6.16
N MET A 27 -6.40 -17.37 -5.50
CA MET A 27 -7.79 -17.16 -5.92
C MET A 27 -8.64 -16.63 -4.78
N MET A 28 -9.40 -15.57 -5.04
CA MET A 28 -10.22 -14.84 -4.08
C MET A 28 -11.71 -14.90 -4.53
N PRO A 29 -12.40 -16.04 -4.33
CA PRO A 29 -13.81 -16.19 -4.69
C PRO A 29 -14.73 -15.44 -3.72
N GLY A 30 -15.72 -14.74 -4.27
CA GLY A 30 -16.80 -14.10 -3.53
C GLY A 30 -18.09 -14.12 -4.36
N GLY A 31 -19.24 -13.79 -3.77
CA GLY A 31 -20.51 -13.77 -4.48
C GLY A 31 -21.66 -14.38 -3.70
N SER A 32 -22.40 -15.31 -4.32
CA SER A 32 -23.47 -16.05 -3.68
C SER A 32 -22.92 -17.14 -2.76
N PRO A 33 -23.10 -17.09 -1.43
CA PRO A 33 -22.54 -18.11 -0.51
C PRO A 33 -22.98 -19.54 -0.86
N ALA A 34 -24.19 -19.72 -1.37
CA ALA A 34 -24.70 -21.02 -1.78
C ALA A 34 -23.99 -21.61 -3.01
N ALA A 35 -23.27 -20.82 -3.79
CA ALA A 35 -22.50 -21.29 -4.94
C ALA A 35 -21.15 -21.88 -4.53
N TRP A 36 -20.57 -21.44 -3.41
CA TRP A 36 -19.21 -21.84 -3.00
C TRP A 36 -19.02 -23.33 -2.85
N PRO A 37 -19.90 -24.09 -2.20
CA PRO A 37 -19.73 -25.55 -2.07
C PRO A 37 -19.63 -26.28 -3.41
N ALA A 38 -20.29 -25.79 -4.45
CA ALA A 38 -20.28 -26.42 -5.77
C ALA A 38 -18.96 -26.26 -6.54
N VAL A 39 -18.16 -25.23 -6.25
CA VAL A 39 -16.91 -24.92 -6.94
C VAL A 39 -15.67 -25.04 -6.07
N LYS A 40 -15.83 -25.12 -4.76
CA LYS A 40 -14.75 -25.11 -3.78
C LYS A 40 -13.63 -26.11 -4.10
N GLU A 41 -13.98 -27.36 -4.32
CA GLU A 41 -13.00 -28.43 -4.59
C GLU A 41 -12.20 -28.17 -5.86
N ILE A 42 -12.85 -27.66 -6.90
CA ILE A 42 -12.21 -27.34 -8.18
C ILE A 42 -11.23 -26.15 -7.98
N PHE A 43 -11.70 -25.08 -7.35
CA PHE A 43 -10.87 -23.88 -7.13
C PHE A 43 -9.68 -24.17 -6.23
N GLN A 44 -9.89 -24.92 -5.16
CA GLN A 44 -8.81 -25.31 -4.25
C GLN A 44 -7.83 -26.32 -4.87
N ALA A 45 -8.29 -27.15 -5.83
CA ALA A 45 -7.41 -28.08 -6.54
C ALA A 45 -6.43 -27.34 -7.46
N VAL A 46 -6.89 -26.32 -8.19
CA VAL A 46 -6.07 -25.57 -9.16
C VAL A 46 -5.26 -24.43 -8.52
N ALA A 47 -5.63 -23.96 -7.33
CA ALA A 47 -4.91 -22.92 -6.62
C ALA A 47 -3.51 -23.36 -6.19
N ALA A 48 -2.59 -22.38 -6.05
CA ALA A 48 -1.31 -22.59 -5.40
C ALA A 48 -1.49 -23.19 -4.01
N LYS A 49 -0.50 -23.94 -3.54
CA LYS A 49 -0.49 -24.54 -2.19
C LYS A 49 0.76 -24.14 -1.44
N VAL A 50 0.59 -23.71 -0.20
CA VAL A 50 1.67 -23.43 0.75
C VAL A 50 1.44 -24.28 1.99
N ASP A 51 2.42 -25.07 2.38
CA ASP A 51 2.32 -26.03 3.50
C ASP A 51 1.09 -26.96 3.36
N GLY A 52 0.78 -27.38 2.12
CA GLY A 52 -0.37 -28.23 1.81
C GLY A 52 -1.74 -27.51 1.83
N GLN A 53 -1.79 -26.24 2.20
CA GLN A 53 -3.01 -25.46 2.26
C GLN A 53 -3.21 -24.68 0.93
N PRO A 54 -4.41 -24.72 0.31
CA PRO A 54 -4.66 -23.99 -0.91
C PRO A 54 -4.70 -22.47 -0.66
N CYS A 55 -4.09 -21.70 -1.56
CA CYS A 55 -4.19 -20.25 -1.59
C CYS A 55 -5.52 -19.80 -2.23
N CYS A 56 -6.61 -20.39 -1.76
CA CYS A 56 -7.97 -20.16 -2.21
C CYS A 56 -8.96 -20.52 -1.10
N ASP A 57 -9.76 -19.57 -0.68
CA ASP A 57 -10.91 -19.80 0.19
C ASP A 57 -11.98 -18.74 -0.06
N TRP A 58 -13.17 -18.95 0.48
CA TRP A 58 -14.26 -17.98 0.42
C TRP A 58 -13.84 -16.65 1.05
N VAL A 59 -14.02 -15.56 0.29
CA VAL A 59 -13.66 -14.20 0.75
C VAL A 59 -14.85 -13.52 1.42
N GLY A 60 -16.01 -13.55 0.79
CA GLY A 60 -17.20 -12.86 1.28
C GLY A 60 -18.30 -12.73 0.22
N GLU A 61 -19.38 -12.10 0.59
CA GLU A 61 -20.58 -11.94 -0.20
C GLU A 61 -20.40 -10.97 -1.36
N ASN A 62 -21.26 -11.05 -2.35
CA ASN A 62 -21.37 -10.09 -3.47
C ASN A 62 -20.02 -9.85 -4.18
N GLY A 63 -19.59 -8.59 -4.22
CA GLY A 63 -18.35 -8.15 -4.87
C GLY A 63 -17.07 -8.34 -4.06
N ALA A 64 -17.11 -8.97 -2.88
CA ALA A 64 -15.99 -9.04 -1.94
C ALA A 64 -14.71 -9.64 -2.55
N GLY A 65 -14.84 -10.72 -3.35
CA GLY A 65 -13.68 -11.35 -4.00
C GLY A 65 -12.95 -10.42 -4.95
N HIS A 66 -13.67 -9.68 -5.77
CA HIS A 66 -13.08 -8.69 -6.67
C HIS A 66 -12.51 -7.49 -5.92
N PHE A 67 -13.18 -7.02 -4.86
CA PHE A 67 -12.70 -5.91 -4.04
C PHE A 67 -11.38 -6.26 -3.33
N VAL A 68 -11.31 -7.42 -2.71
CA VAL A 68 -10.08 -7.91 -2.06
C VAL A 68 -8.93 -8.05 -3.07
N LYS A 69 -9.23 -8.52 -4.31
CA LYS A 69 -8.22 -8.56 -5.37
C LYS A 69 -7.81 -7.16 -5.84
N MET A 70 -8.70 -6.22 -5.90
CA MET A 70 -8.40 -4.82 -6.23
C MET A 70 -7.46 -4.22 -5.17
N VAL A 71 -7.75 -4.40 -3.88
CA VAL A 71 -6.89 -3.94 -2.78
C VAL A 71 -5.51 -4.61 -2.82
N HIS A 72 -5.47 -5.93 -3.06
CA HIS A 72 -4.22 -6.65 -3.31
C HIS A 72 -3.37 -5.93 -4.36
N ASN A 73 -3.96 -5.54 -5.49
CA ASN A 73 -3.23 -4.83 -6.54
C ASN A 73 -2.78 -3.43 -6.10
N GLY A 74 -3.56 -2.76 -5.25
CA GLY A 74 -3.13 -1.49 -4.64
C GLY A 74 -1.86 -1.67 -3.79
N ILE A 75 -1.84 -2.69 -2.94
CA ILE A 75 -0.66 -3.05 -2.13
C ILE A 75 0.54 -3.38 -3.04
N GLU A 76 0.31 -4.15 -4.11
CA GLU A 76 1.32 -4.47 -5.12
C GLU A 76 1.96 -3.20 -5.71
N TYR A 77 1.14 -2.19 -6.06
CA TYR A 77 1.64 -0.91 -6.56
C TYR A 77 2.52 -0.20 -5.53
N GLY A 78 2.09 -0.19 -4.28
CA GLY A 78 2.86 0.36 -3.17
C GLY A 78 4.21 -0.32 -3.00
N ASP A 79 4.21 -1.65 -2.89
CA ASP A 79 5.42 -2.45 -2.72
C ASP A 79 6.41 -2.25 -3.88
N MET A 80 5.93 -2.24 -5.13
CA MET A 80 6.77 -1.98 -6.30
C MET A 80 7.39 -0.58 -6.24
N GLN A 81 6.62 0.44 -5.87
CA GLN A 81 7.10 1.82 -5.84
C GLN A 81 8.17 2.03 -4.78
N ILE A 82 8.00 1.52 -3.55
CA ILE A 82 9.02 1.67 -2.50
C ILE A 82 10.31 0.93 -2.84
N ILE A 83 10.23 -0.21 -3.53
CA ILE A 83 11.41 -0.93 -4.05
C ILE A 83 12.14 -0.07 -5.09
N CYS A 84 11.40 0.55 -6.02
CA CYS A 84 11.98 1.45 -7.02
C CYS A 84 12.63 2.69 -6.38
N GLU A 85 12.07 3.22 -5.30
CA GLU A 85 12.65 4.34 -4.55
C GLU A 85 13.97 3.94 -3.88
N ALA A 86 14.04 2.75 -3.30
CA ALA A 86 15.29 2.22 -2.73
C ALA A 86 16.36 1.98 -3.82
N TYR A 87 15.96 1.39 -4.96
CA TYR A 87 16.82 1.24 -6.14
C TYR A 87 17.37 2.58 -6.59
N GLN A 88 16.54 3.60 -6.74
CA GLN A 88 16.94 4.93 -7.17
C GLN A 88 17.95 5.58 -6.21
N MET A 89 17.74 5.44 -4.89
CA MET A 89 18.67 5.98 -3.89
C MET A 89 20.01 5.26 -3.90
N MET A 90 20.03 3.93 -4.03
CA MET A 90 21.27 3.17 -4.15
C MET A 90 22.06 3.59 -5.40
N LYS A 91 21.38 3.80 -6.52
CA LYS A 91 21.99 4.25 -7.76
C LYS A 91 22.48 5.70 -7.67
N ASP A 92 21.62 6.63 -7.31
CA ASP A 92 21.88 8.07 -7.39
C ASP A 92 22.75 8.61 -6.26
N LEU A 93 22.61 8.07 -5.04
CA LEU A 93 23.34 8.55 -3.87
C LEU A 93 24.59 7.71 -3.56
N LEU A 94 24.50 6.39 -3.70
CA LEU A 94 25.62 5.50 -3.37
C LEU A 94 26.48 5.17 -4.58
N GLY A 95 26.03 5.51 -5.80
CA GLY A 95 26.74 5.22 -7.05
C GLY A 95 26.86 3.72 -7.34
N MET A 96 25.91 2.91 -6.83
CA MET A 96 25.91 1.46 -7.00
C MET A 96 25.48 1.07 -8.42
N ASN A 97 26.18 0.08 -8.97
CA ASN A 97 25.79 -0.55 -10.22
C ASN A 97 24.80 -1.70 -9.98
N ALA A 98 24.28 -2.32 -11.07
CA ALA A 98 23.29 -3.37 -11.00
C ALA A 98 23.77 -4.62 -10.25
N ASP A 99 25.06 -5.00 -10.37
CA ASP A 99 25.62 -6.16 -9.66
C ASP A 99 25.67 -5.93 -8.14
N GLU A 100 26.12 -4.75 -7.73
CA GLU A 100 26.17 -4.37 -6.31
C GLU A 100 24.75 -4.34 -5.70
N MET A 101 23.77 -3.84 -6.44
CA MET A 101 22.37 -3.84 -6.00
C MET A 101 21.77 -5.25 -6.01
N HIS A 102 22.11 -6.11 -6.97
CA HIS A 102 21.74 -7.52 -6.99
C HIS A 102 22.16 -8.22 -5.68
N GLU A 103 23.38 -8.00 -5.20
CA GLU A 103 23.86 -8.57 -3.93
C GLU A 103 23.05 -8.07 -2.73
N VAL A 104 22.69 -6.78 -2.70
CA VAL A 104 21.85 -6.22 -1.63
C VAL A 104 20.46 -6.88 -1.62
N PHE A 105 19.79 -6.99 -2.78
CA PHE A 105 18.50 -7.63 -2.86
C PHE A 105 18.56 -9.14 -2.60
N THR A 106 19.66 -9.80 -2.96
CA THR A 106 19.92 -11.21 -2.59
C THR A 106 19.97 -11.39 -1.07
N GLU A 107 20.60 -10.47 -0.35
CA GLU A 107 20.64 -10.52 1.11
C GLU A 107 19.30 -10.18 1.75
N TRP A 108 18.61 -9.18 1.23
CA TRP A 108 17.29 -8.80 1.73
C TRP A 108 16.24 -9.90 1.54
N ASN A 109 16.37 -10.73 0.51
CA ASN A 109 15.46 -11.85 0.25
C ASN A 109 15.68 -13.05 1.16
N LYS A 110 16.60 -13.00 2.13
CA LYS A 110 16.83 -14.04 3.14
C LYS A 110 16.19 -13.75 4.49
N GLY A 111 15.52 -12.62 4.65
CA GLY A 111 15.00 -12.15 5.94
C GLY A 111 13.59 -11.58 5.87
N ASP A 112 13.32 -10.57 6.68
CA ASP A 112 11.97 -9.98 6.84
C ASP A 112 11.39 -9.37 5.57
N LEU A 113 12.23 -9.06 4.57
CA LEU A 113 11.81 -8.58 3.26
C LEU A 113 11.62 -9.69 2.22
N ASP A 114 11.84 -10.97 2.57
CA ASP A 114 11.62 -12.09 1.65
C ASP A 114 10.21 -12.01 1.06
N SER A 115 10.17 -11.81 -0.24
CA SER A 115 8.94 -11.66 -1.01
C SER A 115 9.21 -11.84 -2.51
N TYR A 116 8.16 -12.18 -3.24
CA TYR A 116 8.24 -12.33 -4.70
C TYR A 116 8.79 -11.08 -5.40
N LEU A 117 8.37 -9.88 -4.99
CA LEU A 117 8.85 -8.64 -5.59
C LEU A 117 10.33 -8.36 -5.29
N ILE A 118 10.84 -8.69 -4.11
CA ILE A 118 12.27 -8.61 -3.79
C ILE A 118 13.05 -9.65 -4.59
N GLU A 119 12.52 -10.88 -4.70
CA GLU A 119 13.12 -11.97 -5.48
C GLU A 119 13.27 -11.58 -6.95
N ILE A 120 12.20 -11.15 -7.62
CA ILE A 120 12.28 -10.76 -9.03
C ILE A 120 13.11 -9.49 -9.24
N THR A 121 13.18 -8.57 -8.26
CA THR A 121 14.07 -7.40 -8.33
C THR A 121 15.52 -7.85 -8.34
N ARG A 122 15.90 -8.79 -7.47
CA ARG A 122 17.22 -9.44 -7.50
C ARG A 122 17.52 -10.00 -8.89
N ASP A 123 16.59 -10.79 -9.44
CA ASP A 123 16.79 -11.47 -10.72
C ASP A 123 16.88 -10.47 -11.89
N ILE A 124 16.05 -9.42 -11.90
CA ILE A 124 16.12 -8.34 -12.88
C ILE A 124 17.46 -7.63 -12.84
N LEU A 125 17.99 -7.30 -11.66
CA LEU A 125 19.29 -6.64 -11.49
C LEU A 125 20.46 -7.53 -11.94
N GLY A 126 20.32 -8.85 -11.76
CA GLY A 126 21.30 -9.83 -12.23
C GLY A 126 21.22 -10.14 -13.73
N PHE A 127 20.13 -9.76 -14.42
CA PHE A 127 19.93 -10.13 -15.82
C PHE A 127 20.79 -9.29 -16.77
N ARG A 128 21.43 -9.97 -17.72
CA ARG A 128 22.27 -9.36 -18.76
C ARG A 128 21.64 -9.57 -20.14
N ASP A 129 21.73 -8.53 -20.97
CA ASP A 129 21.34 -8.62 -22.37
C ASP A 129 22.39 -9.37 -23.20
N GLU A 130 22.15 -9.46 -24.49
CA GLU A 130 23.03 -10.11 -25.46
C GLU A 130 24.45 -9.50 -25.55
N ASN A 131 24.63 -8.26 -25.10
CA ASN A 131 25.91 -7.56 -25.06
C ASN A 131 26.60 -7.67 -23.69
N GLY A 132 26.01 -8.37 -22.73
CA GLY A 132 26.53 -8.50 -21.36
C GLY A 132 26.25 -7.29 -20.46
N GLU A 133 25.37 -6.37 -20.87
CA GLU A 133 25.03 -5.18 -20.09
C GLU A 133 23.75 -5.44 -19.26
N ALA A 134 23.61 -4.73 -18.13
CA ALA A 134 22.42 -4.85 -17.30
C ALA A 134 21.19 -4.35 -18.06
N LEU A 135 20.26 -5.23 -18.38
CA LEU A 135 19.07 -4.91 -19.19
C LEU A 135 18.23 -3.81 -18.54
N VAL A 136 18.13 -3.78 -17.21
CA VAL A 136 17.36 -2.78 -16.46
C VAL A 136 17.78 -1.33 -16.79
N GLU A 137 19.05 -1.11 -17.12
CA GLU A 137 19.58 0.21 -17.49
C GLU A 137 19.13 0.68 -18.90
N LYS A 138 18.60 -0.22 -19.71
CA LYS A 138 18.09 0.06 -21.06
C LYS A 138 16.59 0.19 -21.13
N ILE A 139 15.89 -0.11 -20.05
CA ILE A 139 14.45 0.00 -19.97
C ILE A 139 14.04 1.47 -19.80
N LEU A 140 13.11 1.94 -20.62
CA LEU A 140 12.59 3.29 -20.51
C LEU A 140 11.83 3.48 -19.20
N ASP A 141 12.12 4.55 -18.47
CA ASP A 141 11.56 4.89 -17.17
C ASP A 141 10.13 5.47 -17.24
N THR A 142 9.24 4.72 -17.89
CA THR A 142 7.79 4.97 -17.94
C THR A 142 7.05 3.73 -17.50
N ALA A 143 6.13 3.85 -16.55
CA ALA A 143 5.35 2.72 -16.04
C ALA A 143 3.87 2.85 -16.40
N GLY A 144 3.34 1.85 -17.10
CA GLY A 144 1.92 1.74 -17.39
C GLY A 144 1.10 1.20 -16.21
N GLN A 145 -0.23 1.26 -16.34
CA GLN A 145 -1.16 0.67 -15.39
C GLN A 145 -2.44 0.17 -16.09
N LYS A 146 -3.03 -0.89 -15.55
CA LYS A 146 -4.33 -1.43 -16.00
C LYS A 146 -5.52 -0.84 -15.22
N GLY A 147 -5.27 0.03 -14.23
CA GLY A 147 -6.29 0.78 -13.49
C GLY A 147 -6.68 0.22 -12.12
N THR A 148 -6.23 -0.97 -11.72
CA THR A 148 -6.62 -1.57 -10.42
C THR A 148 -6.11 -0.79 -9.22
N GLY A 149 -4.88 -0.26 -9.27
CA GLY A 149 -4.37 0.64 -8.23
C GLY A 149 -5.16 1.95 -8.15
N LYS A 150 -5.55 2.52 -9.32
CA LYS A 150 -6.42 3.70 -9.38
C LYS A 150 -7.79 3.40 -8.73
N TRP A 151 -8.41 2.26 -9.03
CA TRP A 151 -9.69 1.88 -8.44
C TRP A 151 -9.60 1.71 -6.92
N THR A 152 -8.47 1.17 -6.42
CA THR A 152 -8.22 1.09 -4.97
C THR A 152 -8.20 2.50 -4.34
N GLY A 153 -7.51 3.45 -4.98
CA GLY A 153 -7.49 4.85 -4.54
C GLY A 153 -8.86 5.52 -4.58
N VAL A 154 -9.65 5.30 -5.64
CA VAL A 154 -11.02 5.83 -5.76
C VAL A 154 -11.91 5.25 -4.65
N ALA A 155 -11.88 3.93 -4.43
CA ALA A 155 -12.65 3.29 -3.36
C ALA A 155 -12.27 3.84 -1.96
N ALA A 156 -10.99 4.13 -1.73
CA ALA A 156 -10.53 4.72 -0.47
C ALA A 156 -11.07 6.15 -0.28
N LEU A 157 -11.11 6.96 -1.35
CA LEU A 157 -11.71 8.30 -1.31
C LEU A 157 -13.21 8.24 -1.05
N ASP A 158 -13.92 7.30 -1.70
CA ASP A 158 -15.35 7.11 -1.53
C ASP A 158 -15.70 6.63 -0.10
N LEU A 159 -14.83 5.84 0.53
CA LEU A 159 -15.01 5.28 1.88
C LEU A 159 -14.32 6.10 2.99
N GLY A 160 -13.66 7.21 2.65
CA GLY A 160 -12.99 8.08 3.63
C GLY A 160 -11.73 7.47 4.28
N ILE A 161 -11.06 6.53 3.63
CA ILE A 161 -9.86 5.86 4.15
C ILE A 161 -8.58 6.53 3.68
N PRO A 162 -7.64 6.88 4.58
CA PRO A 162 -6.38 7.56 4.22
C PRO A 162 -5.37 6.59 3.58
N LEU A 163 -5.59 6.26 2.32
CA LEU A 163 -4.78 5.32 1.53
C LEU A 163 -3.57 6.01 0.88
N THR A 164 -2.77 6.72 1.67
CA THR A 164 -1.77 7.68 1.16
C THR A 164 -0.64 7.01 0.39
N LEU A 165 -0.05 5.92 0.87
CA LEU A 165 1.05 5.23 0.18
C LEU A 165 0.58 4.62 -1.14
N ILE A 166 -0.52 3.89 -1.13
CA ILE A 166 -1.06 3.23 -2.33
C ILE A 166 -1.50 4.28 -3.35
N GLY A 167 -2.16 5.35 -2.90
CA GLY A 167 -2.56 6.47 -3.77
C GLY A 167 -1.35 7.13 -4.42
N GLU A 168 -0.31 7.42 -3.64
CA GLU A 168 0.92 8.04 -4.14
C GLU A 168 1.64 7.15 -5.17
N SER A 169 1.64 5.83 -4.99
CA SER A 169 2.22 4.92 -5.98
C SER A 169 1.54 5.00 -7.35
N VAL A 170 0.24 5.29 -7.39
CA VAL A 170 -0.50 5.55 -8.64
C VAL A 170 -0.06 6.87 -9.26
N PHE A 171 0.06 7.94 -8.47
CA PHE A 171 0.53 9.25 -8.95
C PHE A 171 1.99 9.20 -9.42
N ALA A 172 2.86 8.44 -8.76
CA ALA A 172 4.23 8.22 -9.21
C ALA A 172 4.28 7.59 -10.62
N ARG A 173 3.40 6.59 -10.90
CA ARG A 173 3.26 6.04 -12.26
C ARG A 173 2.74 7.07 -13.26
N CYS A 174 1.75 7.88 -12.89
CA CYS A 174 1.25 8.95 -13.74
C CYS A 174 2.36 9.97 -14.08
N LEU A 175 3.18 10.35 -13.09
CA LEU A 175 4.33 11.22 -13.30
C LEU A 175 5.37 10.57 -14.20
N SER A 176 5.66 9.26 -14.02
CA SER A 176 6.62 8.54 -14.87
C SER A 176 6.21 8.58 -16.34
N ALA A 177 4.91 8.49 -16.64
CA ALA A 177 4.37 8.53 -18.00
C ALA A 177 4.56 9.87 -18.72
N GLN A 178 4.86 10.95 -17.99
CA GLN A 178 5.13 12.28 -18.57
C GLN A 178 6.60 12.44 -18.98
N LYS A 179 7.20 11.42 -19.61
CA LYS A 179 8.66 11.35 -19.88
C LYS A 179 9.18 12.57 -20.63
N ASP A 180 8.57 12.98 -21.73
CA ASP A 180 9.03 14.11 -22.55
C ASP A 180 8.98 15.43 -21.78
N LEU A 181 7.94 15.63 -20.97
CA LEU A 181 7.82 16.80 -20.12
C LEU A 181 8.87 16.81 -19.01
N ARG A 182 9.12 15.65 -18.37
CA ARG A 182 10.18 15.51 -17.36
C ARG A 182 11.56 15.80 -17.94
N VAL A 183 11.85 15.33 -19.16
CA VAL A 183 13.11 15.64 -19.86
C VAL A 183 13.28 17.13 -20.14
N LYS A 184 12.19 17.83 -20.49
CA LYS A 184 12.23 19.30 -20.64
C LYS A 184 12.45 20.00 -19.31
N ALA A 185 11.71 19.58 -18.28
CA ALA A 185 11.80 20.13 -16.93
C ALA A 185 13.21 19.96 -16.32
N SER A 186 13.84 18.80 -16.51
CA SER A 186 15.18 18.51 -15.97
C SER A 186 16.30 19.41 -16.54
N LYS A 187 16.06 20.02 -17.71
CA LYS A 187 17.01 20.98 -18.34
C LYS A 187 16.74 22.43 -17.93
N PHE A 188 15.62 22.69 -17.28
CA PHE A 188 15.18 24.04 -16.95
C PHE A 188 15.11 24.31 -15.44
N LEU A 189 14.74 23.30 -14.65
CA LEU A 189 14.61 23.41 -13.22
C LEU A 189 15.86 22.87 -12.52
N ASN A 190 16.45 23.67 -11.65
CA ASN A 190 17.59 23.26 -10.84
C ASN A 190 17.12 22.60 -9.55
N GLY A 191 17.90 21.64 -9.05
CA GLY A 191 17.74 21.00 -7.75
C GLY A 191 19.06 20.93 -7.01
N PRO A 192 19.10 20.35 -5.80
CA PRO A 192 20.34 20.13 -5.08
C PRO A 192 21.24 19.13 -5.80
N GLU A 193 22.55 19.22 -5.55
CA GLU A 193 23.48 18.17 -5.98
C GLU A 193 23.22 16.88 -5.18
N LYS A 194 23.28 15.74 -5.89
CA LYS A 194 23.10 14.43 -5.27
C LYS A 194 24.41 13.97 -4.63
N LEU A 195 24.67 14.43 -3.42
CA LEU A 195 25.90 14.15 -2.68
C LEU A 195 25.60 13.35 -1.42
N PHE A 196 26.11 12.13 -1.35
CA PHE A 196 26.05 11.31 -0.15
C PHE A 196 27.41 11.22 0.51
N SER A 197 27.52 11.70 1.75
CA SER A 197 28.75 11.71 2.54
C SER A 197 28.73 10.79 3.76
N GLY A 198 27.68 9.96 3.91
CA GLY A 198 27.51 9.05 5.03
C GLY A 198 28.15 7.69 4.84
N ASP A 199 27.98 6.82 5.83
CA ASP A 199 28.35 5.40 5.74
C ASP A 199 27.38 4.66 4.81
N LYS A 200 27.88 4.14 3.68
CA LYS A 200 27.09 3.40 2.70
C LYS A 200 26.44 2.14 3.29
N LYS A 201 27.13 1.40 4.13
CA LYS A 201 26.60 0.17 4.74
C LYS A 201 25.45 0.49 5.69
N GLN A 202 25.62 1.53 6.50
CA GLN A 202 24.54 1.99 7.38
C GLN A 202 23.33 2.46 6.57
N PHE A 203 23.55 3.20 5.48
CA PHE A 203 22.43 3.67 4.65
C PHE A 203 21.70 2.54 3.94
N ILE A 204 22.38 1.49 3.49
CA ILE A 204 21.75 0.25 2.96
C ILE A 204 20.92 -0.45 4.05
N SER A 205 21.40 -0.49 5.29
CA SER A 205 20.63 -0.99 6.42
C SER A 205 19.40 -0.11 6.70
N ASP A 206 19.56 1.21 6.65
CA ASP A 206 18.46 2.17 6.81
C ASP A 206 17.42 2.05 5.69
N LEU A 207 17.84 1.78 4.46
CA LEU A 207 16.94 1.48 3.32
C LEU A 207 16.11 0.22 3.57
N LYS A 208 16.73 -0.83 4.13
CA LYS A 208 16.00 -2.05 4.53
C LYS A 208 14.92 -1.73 5.55
N ASP A 209 15.25 -0.95 6.57
CA ASP A 209 14.31 -0.51 7.59
C ASP A 209 13.17 0.32 6.98
N ALA A 210 13.51 1.26 6.08
CA ALA A 210 12.54 2.09 5.39
C ALA A 210 11.56 1.27 4.53
N LEU A 211 12.06 0.28 3.79
CA LEU A 211 11.23 -0.64 3.01
C LEU A 211 10.28 -1.44 3.91
N LEU A 212 10.80 -2.01 5.01
CA LEU A 212 10.01 -2.80 5.92
C LEU A 212 8.90 -1.96 6.59
N GLY A 213 9.25 -0.76 7.07
CA GLY A 213 8.29 0.17 7.66
C GLY A 213 7.21 0.59 6.67
N ALA A 214 7.58 1.00 5.47
CA ALA A 214 6.64 1.40 4.42
C ALA A 214 5.76 0.23 3.95
N LYS A 215 6.33 -0.97 3.83
CA LYS A 215 5.57 -2.20 3.52
C LYS A 215 4.48 -2.46 4.57
N ILE A 216 4.79 -2.35 5.84
CA ILE A 216 3.79 -2.49 6.93
C ILE A 216 2.65 -1.48 6.74
N ILE A 217 2.96 -0.22 6.42
CA ILE A 217 1.95 0.81 6.17
C ILE A 217 1.08 0.46 4.95
N SER A 218 1.69 -0.03 3.86
CA SER A 218 0.95 -0.43 2.65
C SER A 218 -0.13 -1.47 2.97
N TYR A 219 0.24 -2.49 3.75
CA TYR A 219 -0.71 -3.53 4.17
C TYR A 219 -1.72 -3.01 5.20
N ALA A 220 -1.30 -2.22 6.18
CA ALA A 220 -2.21 -1.62 7.15
C ALA A 220 -3.31 -0.80 6.45
N GLN A 221 -2.94 0.07 5.51
CA GLN A 221 -3.89 0.85 4.71
C GLN A 221 -4.82 -0.04 3.87
N GLY A 222 -4.30 -1.11 3.27
CA GLY A 222 -5.11 -2.05 2.50
C GLY A 222 -6.13 -2.80 3.36
N TYR A 223 -5.74 -3.24 4.57
CA TYR A 223 -6.65 -3.91 5.50
C TYR A 223 -7.68 -2.95 6.09
N ASP A 224 -7.32 -1.70 6.36
CA ASP A 224 -8.27 -0.67 6.80
C ASP A 224 -9.34 -0.43 5.72
N LEU A 225 -8.93 -0.32 4.46
CA LEU A 225 -9.85 -0.16 3.35
C LEU A 225 -10.80 -1.37 3.21
N MET A 226 -10.29 -2.60 3.35
CA MET A 226 -11.14 -3.80 3.33
C MET A 226 -12.11 -3.82 4.51
N ALA A 227 -11.67 -3.41 5.70
CA ALA A 227 -12.51 -3.38 6.89
C ALA A 227 -13.65 -2.37 6.74
N GLU A 228 -13.38 -1.18 6.19
CA GLU A 228 -14.44 -0.18 5.97
C GLU A 228 -15.40 -0.61 4.85
N ALA A 229 -14.89 -1.15 3.75
CA ALA A 229 -15.73 -1.72 2.70
C ALA A 229 -16.62 -2.86 3.24
N ALA A 230 -16.12 -3.70 4.15
CA ALA A 230 -16.90 -4.75 4.77
C ALA A 230 -18.08 -4.20 5.60
N LYS A 231 -17.89 -3.07 6.29
CA LYS A 231 -18.97 -2.39 7.01
C LYS A 231 -20.00 -1.79 6.04
N GLU A 232 -19.53 -1.03 5.06
CA GLU A 232 -20.38 -0.35 4.08
C GLU A 232 -21.23 -1.34 3.27
N TYR A 233 -20.58 -2.39 2.74
CA TYR A 233 -21.26 -3.38 1.88
C TYR A 233 -21.80 -4.60 2.63
N LYS A 234 -21.65 -4.63 3.96
CA LYS A 234 -22.14 -5.72 4.84
C LYS A 234 -21.54 -7.08 4.48
N TRP A 235 -20.24 -7.12 4.24
CA TRP A 235 -19.50 -8.35 4.00
C TRP A 235 -18.93 -8.93 5.30
N THR A 236 -18.78 -10.25 5.32
CA THR A 236 -18.13 -10.96 6.41
C THR A 236 -16.75 -11.42 5.93
N LEU A 237 -15.73 -10.58 6.11
CA LEU A 237 -14.36 -10.89 5.68
C LEU A 237 -13.58 -11.66 6.75
N ASN A 238 -12.86 -12.71 6.32
CA ASN A 238 -11.86 -13.39 7.13
C ASN A 238 -10.47 -12.83 6.81
N ASN A 239 -10.06 -11.75 7.49
CA ASN A 239 -8.80 -11.04 7.22
C ASN A 239 -7.57 -11.96 7.35
N GLY A 240 -7.52 -12.84 8.36
CA GLY A 240 -6.44 -13.82 8.50
C GLY A 240 -6.42 -14.84 7.35
N GLY A 241 -7.59 -15.28 6.91
CA GLY A 241 -7.74 -16.16 5.73
C GLY A 241 -7.30 -15.48 4.45
N ILE A 242 -7.61 -14.19 4.27
CA ILE A 242 -7.16 -13.38 3.13
C ILE A 242 -5.62 -13.32 3.09
N ALA A 243 -4.96 -13.08 4.22
CA ALA A 243 -3.50 -13.11 4.29
C ALA A 243 -2.92 -14.46 3.84
N LEU A 244 -3.55 -15.58 4.21
CA LEU A 244 -3.12 -16.91 3.79
C LEU A 244 -3.29 -17.15 2.28
N MET A 245 -4.34 -16.63 1.67
CA MET A 245 -4.54 -16.74 0.22
C MET A 245 -3.43 -16.03 -0.58
N TRP A 246 -2.81 -15.00 -0.02
CA TRP A 246 -1.74 -14.25 -0.66
C TRP A 246 -0.33 -14.84 -0.49
N ARG A 247 -0.17 -15.95 0.25
CA ARG A 247 1.15 -16.57 0.52
C ARG A 247 1.78 -17.29 -0.66
N GLY A 248 1.01 -17.70 -1.68
CA GLY A 248 1.51 -18.41 -2.84
C GLY A 248 0.69 -18.13 -4.09
N GLY A 249 1.28 -18.28 -5.27
CA GLY A 249 0.64 -17.96 -6.54
C GLY A 249 0.19 -16.50 -6.65
N CYS A 250 0.95 -15.58 -6.10
CA CYS A 250 0.53 -14.21 -5.86
C CYS A 250 1.72 -13.25 -5.95
N ILE A 251 1.51 -12.10 -6.59
CA ILE A 251 2.56 -11.09 -6.79
C ILE A 251 3.04 -10.48 -5.47
N ILE A 252 2.18 -10.41 -4.45
CA ILE A 252 2.56 -9.89 -3.12
C ILE A 252 2.94 -10.97 -2.12
N ARG A 253 3.24 -12.19 -2.58
CA ARG A 253 3.78 -13.27 -1.73
C ARG A 253 4.93 -12.75 -0.85
N SER A 254 4.85 -12.97 0.48
CA SER A 254 5.83 -12.50 1.44
C SER A 254 5.74 -13.32 2.73
N VAL A 255 6.87 -13.51 3.41
CA VAL A 255 6.92 -14.13 4.76
C VAL A 255 6.10 -13.35 5.78
N PHE A 256 5.97 -12.07 5.59
CA PHE A 256 5.21 -11.12 6.40
C PHE A 256 3.70 -11.46 6.51
N LEU A 257 3.11 -12.12 5.51
CA LEU A 257 1.68 -12.48 5.50
C LEU A 257 1.30 -13.44 6.62
N GLY A 258 2.23 -14.30 7.07
CA GLY A 258 2.04 -15.16 8.24
C GLY A 258 1.81 -14.33 9.51
N LYS A 259 2.50 -13.20 9.66
CA LYS A 259 2.36 -12.29 10.81
C LYS A 259 1.01 -11.57 10.81
N ILE A 260 0.49 -11.22 9.65
CA ILE A 260 -0.88 -10.68 9.53
C ILE A 260 -1.90 -11.72 9.99
N LYS A 261 -1.75 -12.97 9.54
CA LYS A 261 -2.62 -14.08 10.00
C LYS A 261 -2.58 -14.24 11.52
N GLU A 262 -1.38 -14.30 12.11
CA GLU A 262 -1.20 -14.42 13.57
C GLU A 262 -1.87 -13.25 14.32
N ALA A 263 -1.77 -12.01 13.81
CA ALA A 263 -2.38 -10.84 14.43
C ALA A 263 -3.92 -10.96 14.48
N PHE A 264 -4.55 -11.33 13.35
CA PHE A 264 -6.00 -11.50 13.30
C PHE A 264 -6.50 -12.76 14.04
N ASP A 265 -5.68 -13.81 14.17
CA ASP A 265 -6.02 -14.97 15.02
C ASP A 265 -6.04 -14.59 16.50
N LYS A 266 -5.09 -13.76 16.95
CA LYS A 266 -5.04 -13.26 18.32
C LYS A 266 -6.16 -12.27 18.61
N ASN A 267 -6.48 -11.40 17.65
CA ASN A 267 -7.52 -10.40 17.78
C ASN A 267 -8.33 -10.28 16.47
N PRO A 268 -9.41 -11.04 16.32
CA PRO A 268 -10.28 -10.96 15.13
C PRO A 268 -10.92 -9.57 14.90
N LYS A 269 -10.93 -8.70 15.92
CA LYS A 269 -11.44 -7.33 15.89
C LYS A 269 -10.31 -6.29 15.86
N LEU A 270 -9.12 -6.67 15.42
CA LEU A 270 -7.99 -5.75 15.31
C LEU A 270 -8.37 -4.62 14.34
N GLU A 271 -8.42 -3.40 14.87
CA GLU A 271 -8.86 -2.22 14.11
C GLU A 271 -7.83 -1.75 13.08
N ASN A 272 -6.53 -1.94 13.37
CA ASN A 272 -5.44 -1.59 12.47
C ASN A 272 -4.23 -2.47 12.78
N LEU A 273 -3.48 -2.92 11.76
CA LEU A 273 -2.30 -3.77 11.94
C LEU A 273 -1.23 -3.13 12.83
N LEU A 274 -1.12 -1.80 12.83
CA LEU A 274 -0.15 -1.05 13.66
C LEU A 274 -0.41 -1.18 15.16
N LEU A 275 -1.59 -1.64 15.56
CA LEU A 275 -1.96 -1.87 16.96
C LEU A 275 -1.64 -3.31 17.43
N ASP A 276 -1.18 -4.19 16.55
CA ASP A 276 -0.63 -5.49 16.94
C ASP A 276 0.83 -5.34 17.40
N GLU A 277 1.22 -6.09 18.43
CA GLU A 277 2.53 -6.00 19.08
C GLU A 277 3.71 -6.29 18.15
N TYR A 278 3.56 -7.24 17.22
CA TYR A 278 4.62 -7.54 16.25
C TYR A 278 4.88 -6.35 15.31
N PHE A 279 3.81 -5.79 14.74
CA PHE A 279 3.92 -4.66 13.80
C PHE A 279 4.39 -3.40 14.48
N LYS A 280 3.85 -3.09 15.66
CA LYS A 280 4.29 -2.00 16.51
C LYS A 280 5.80 -2.07 16.77
N THR A 281 6.27 -3.20 17.31
CA THR A 281 7.69 -3.39 17.65
C THR A 281 8.59 -3.30 16.41
N THR A 282 8.14 -3.84 15.27
CA THR A 282 8.90 -3.81 14.03
C THR A 282 9.06 -2.38 13.51
N ILE A 283 8.00 -1.60 13.48
CA ILE A 283 8.06 -0.18 13.08
C ILE A 283 8.88 0.66 14.07
N GLU A 284 8.76 0.42 15.36
CA GLU A 284 9.54 1.13 16.38
C GLU A 284 11.05 0.94 16.17
N LYS A 285 11.48 -0.24 15.77
CA LYS A 285 12.87 -0.52 15.42
C LYS A 285 13.30 0.13 14.10
N ALA A 286 12.45 0.08 13.10
CA ALA A 286 12.74 0.54 11.74
C ALA A 286 12.70 2.07 11.60
N GLN A 287 11.90 2.78 12.39
CA GLN A 287 11.61 4.20 12.14
C GLN A 287 12.82 5.12 12.15
N ALA A 288 13.86 4.83 12.92
CA ALA A 288 15.06 5.68 12.96
C ALA A 288 15.84 5.65 11.64
N GLY A 289 16.04 4.46 11.06
CA GLY A 289 16.63 4.28 9.72
C GLY A 289 15.76 4.89 8.64
N TRP A 290 14.45 4.62 8.70
CA TRP A 290 13.48 5.16 7.76
C TRP A 290 13.46 6.69 7.71
N ARG A 291 13.52 7.37 8.87
CA ARG A 291 13.61 8.84 8.95
C ARG A 291 14.88 9.37 8.31
N ARG A 292 16.03 8.71 8.53
CA ARG A 292 17.29 9.12 7.89
C ARG A 292 17.22 8.97 6.37
N VAL A 293 16.63 7.89 5.87
CA VAL A 293 16.41 7.67 4.44
C VAL A 293 15.57 8.78 3.82
N VAL A 294 14.41 9.05 4.38
CA VAL A 294 13.50 10.09 3.86
C VAL A 294 14.15 11.47 3.91
N ALA A 295 14.79 11.83 5.02
CA ALA A 295 15.50 13.10 5.14
C ALA A 295 16.65 13.23 4.13
N THR A 296 17.41 12.14 3.92
CA THR A 296 18.49 12.10 2.95
C THR A 296 17.98 12.25 1.53
N ALA A 297 16.91 11.53 1.17
CA ALA A 297 16.30 11.64 -0.15
C ALA A 297 15.84 13.08 -0.45
N ILE A 298 15.12 13.71 0.48
CA ILE A 298 14.61 15.08 0.33
C ILE A 298 15.76 16.08 0.19
N ASN A 299 16.77 16.00 1.06
CA ASN A 299 17.89 16.95 1.06
C ASN A 299 18.75 16.84 -0.21
N ASN A 300 18.78 15.69 -0.85
CA ASN A 300 19.55 15.44 -2.07
C ASN A 300 18.68 15.46 -3.35
N GLY A 301 17.41 15.83 -3.25
CA GLY A 301 16.51 15.91 -4.41
C GLY A 301 16.26 14.57 -5.11
N VAL A 302 16.32 13.45 -4.38
CA VAL A 302 15.95 12.12 -4.89
C VAL A 302 14.48 11.87 -4.58
N PRO A 303 13.62 11.63 -5.60
CA PRO A 303 12.21 11.37 -5.38
C PRO A 303 11.98 10.09 -4.55
N ALA A 304 11.30 10.22 -3.43
CA ALA A 304 10.91 9.10 -2.58
C ALA A 304 9.48 9.31 -2.04
N PRO A 305 8.48 9.47 -2.94
CA PRO A 305 7.14 9.88 -2.55
C PRO A 305 6.46 8.86 -1.63
N CYS A 306 6.55 7.56 -1.91
CA CYS A 306 5.88 6.54 -1.10
C CYS A 306 6.57 6.30 0.24
N LEU A 307 7.89 6.31 0.31
CA LEU A 307 8.63 6.22 1.58
C LEU A 307 8.35 7.43 2.48
N ALA A 308 8.23 8.63 1.89
CA ALA A 308 7.93 9.85 2.62
C ALA A 308 6.47 9.90 3.10
N THR A 309 5.51 9.63 2.22
CA THR A 309 4.09 9.70 2.59
C THR A 309 3.69 8.63 3.61
N SER A 310 4.28 7.43 3.54
CA SER A 310 4.02 6.37 4.53
C SER A 310 4.59 6.72 5.91
N LEU A 311 5.75 7.37 5.98
CA LEU A 311 6.30 7.86 7.24
C LEU A 311 5.42 8.97 7.85
N THR A 312 4.94 9.88 7.02
CA THR A 312 4.04 10.96 7.50
C THR A 312 2.66 10.42 7.88
N TYR A 313 2.15 9.37 7.20
CA TYR A 313 0.95 8.66 7.64
C TYR A 313 1.15 8.06 9.03
N PHE A 314 2.27 7.36 9.26
CA PHE A 314 2.60 6.79 10.57
C PHE A 314 2.65 7.86 11.66
N ASP A 315 3.29 9.00 11.38
CA ASP A 315 3.35 10.11 12.32
C ASP A 315 1.98 10.73 12.61
N GLY A 316 1.14 10.88 11.59
CA GLY A 316 -0.24 11.34 11.75
C GLY A 316 -1.10 10.34 12.53
N PHE A 317 -1.02 9.06 12.20
CA PHE A 317 -1.82 8.01 12.83
C PHE A 317 -1.56 7.87 14.33
N ARG A 318 -0.29 8.04 14.78
CA ARG A 318 0.08 8.00 16.20
C ARG A 318 -0.04 9.34 16.94
N SER A 319 -0.51 10.41 16.27
CA SER A 319 -0.65 11.74 16.87
C SER A 319 -2.05 11.92 17.44
N GLU A 320 -2.14 12.11 18.75
CA GLU A 320 -3.42 12.37 19.44
C GLU A 320 -4.11 13.63 18.88
N ARG A 321 -3.33 14.65 18.53
CA ARG A 321 -3.85 15.92 18.02
C ARG A 321 -3.21 16.29 16.69
N LEU A 322 -4.03 16.48 15.68
CA LEU A 322 -3.64 16.94 14.35
C LEU A 322 -4.02 18.41 14.15
N PRO A 323 -3.41 19.13 13.19
CA PRO A 323 -3.73 20.53 12.89
C PRO A 323 -5.11 20.73 12.22
N ALA A 324 -5.93 19.68 12.16
CA ALA A 324 -7.28 19.72 11.63
C ALA A 324 -8.23 20.65 12.40
N ASN A 325 -7.87 21.00 13.64
CA ASN A 325 -8.57 22.03 14.41
C ASN A 325 -8.54 23.40 13.72
N LEU A 326 -7.41 23.80 13.15
CA LEU A 326 -7.30 25.06 12.40
C LEU A 326 -8.08 24.96 11.07
N LEU A 327 -7.97 23.83 10.38
CA LEU A 327 -8.74 23.58 9.14
C LEU A 327 -10.24 23.73 9.41
N GLN A 328 -10.74 23.10 10.48
CA GLN A 328 -12.16 23.16 10.82
C GLN A 328 -12.58 24.58 11.27
N ALA A 329 -11.73 25.30 11.99
CA ALA A 329 -11.97 26.70 12.31
C ALA A 329 -12.04 27.60 11.05
N GLN A 330 -11.18 27.36 10.06
CA GLN A 330 -11.24 28.06 8.76
C GLN A 330 -12.57 27.78 8.04
N ARG A 331 -13.03 26.52 8.02
CA ARG A 331 -14.32 26.15 7.43
C ARG A 331 -15.48 26.85 8.14
N ASP A 332 -15.43 26.92 9.46
CA ASP A 332 -16.44 27.65 10.25
C ASP A 332 -16.38 29.16 10.01
N TYR A 333 -15.19 29.73 9.86
CA TYR A 333 -15.00 31.15 9.60
C TYR A 333 -15.65 31.62 8.29
N PHE A 334 -15.43 30.89 7.18
CA PHE A 334 -15.93 31.30 5.89
C PHE A 334 -17.29 30.74 5.53
N GLY A 335 -17.74 29.67 6.19
CA GLY A 335 -18.96 28.96 5.75
C GLY A 335 -19.86 28.48 6.87
N ALA A 336 -19.63 28.85 8.10
CA ALA A 336 -20.39 28.38 9.28
C ALA A 336 -20.54 26.86 9.35
N HIS A 337 -19.47 26.11 8.95
CA HIS A 337 -19.50 24.63 8.88
C HIS A 337 -19.41 23.93 10.23
N THR A 338 -19.54 24.68 11.31
CA THR A 338 -19.55 24.21 12.68
C THR A 338 -18.33 23.34 13.08
N TYR A 339 -18.10 23.18 14.34
CA TYR A 339 -17.01 22.36 14.89
C TYR A 339 -17.41 21.80 16.26
N GLU A 340 -16.83 20.65 16.64
CA GLU A 340 -16.87 20.13 18.00
C GLU A 340 -15.73 20.75 18.83
N ARG A 341 -15.94 20.87 20.14
CA ARG A 341 -14.94 21.37 21.08
C ARG A 341 -14.37 20.23 21.93
N VAL A 342 -13.07 20.28 22.23
CA VAL A 342 -12.41 19.29 23.09
C VAL A 342 -12.83 19.36 24.55
N ASP A 343 -13.42 20.48 24.98
CA ASP A 343 -13.91 20.74 26.34
C ASP A 343 -15.43 20.55 26.47
N LYS A 344 -16.07 19.95 25.47
CA LYS A 344 -17.50 19.63 25.40
C LYS A 344 -17.74 18.18 24.99
N PRO A 345 -18.90 17.61 25.28
CA PRO A 345 -19.26 16.28 24.81
C PRO A 345 -19.19 16.15 23.27
N ARG A 346 -18.84 14.94 22.80
CA ARG A 346 -18.90 14.61 21.39
C ARG A 346 -20.33 14.70 20.86
N GLY A 347 -20.50 15.17 19.61
CA GLY A 347 -21.79 15.37 18.98
C GLY A 347 -22.42 16.75 19.24
N GLU A 348 -21.82 17.60 20.07
CA GLU A 348 -22.23 18.98 20.23
C GLU A 348 -21.46 19.87 19.25
N PHE A 349 -22.18 20.55 18.36
CA PHE A 349 -21.59 21.38 17.31
C PHE A 349 -21.77 22.87 17.63
N PHE A 350 -20.72 23.65 17.38
CA PHE A 350 -20.62 25.07 17.67
C PHE A 350 -20.30 25.86 16.39
N HIS A 351 -20.81 27.07 16.31
CA HIS A 351 -20.43 28.09 15.35
C HIS A 351 -19.91 29.32 16.10
N THR A 352 -18.89 29.97 15.58
CA THR A 352 -18.36 31.23 16.12
C THR A 352 -18.55 32.35 15.13
N ASN A 353 -19.15 33.46 15.59
CA ASN A 353 -19.15 34.71 14.82
C ASN A 353 -17.78 35.37 14.87
N TRP A 354 -16.83 34.83 14.07
CA TRP A 354 -15.41 35.24 14.07
C TRP A 354 -15.20 36.72 13.72
N THR A 355 -16.05 37.30 12.92
CA THR A 355 -15.93 38.66 12.39
C THR A 355 -16.73 39.68 13.20
N GLY A 356 -17.62 39.24 14.08
CA GLY A 356 -18.62 40.09 14.71
C GLY A 356 -19.68 40.66 13.77
N ARG A 357 -19.69 40.20 12.49
CA ARG A 357 -20.64 40.65 11.43
C ARG A 357 -21.50 39.52 10.91
N GLY A 358 -21.29 38.31 11.36
CA GLY A 358 -22.04 37.12 10.93
C GLY A 358 -23.40 37.02 11.61
N GLY A 359 -24.26 36.19 11.07
CA GLY A 359 -25.56 35.80 11.67
C GLY A 359 -25.44 34.51 12.47
N ASP A 360 -26.58 34.05 12.98
CA ASP A 360 -26.70 32.78 13.73
C ASP A 360 -26.96 31.57 12.82
N THR A 361 -26.69 31.70 11.52
CA THR A 361 -26.94 30.64 10.55
C THR A 361 -25.77 29.67 10.52
N ALA A 362 -26.01 28.38 10.77
CA ALA A 362 -25.05 27.31 10.57
C ALA A 362 -25.35 26.54 9.28
N SER A 363 -24.31 26.18 8.55
CA SER A 363 -24.48 25.29 7.39
C SER A 363 -24.57 23.82 7.87
N THR A 364 -25.15 22.94 7.04
CA THR A 364 -25.20 21.52 7.34
C THR A 364 -23.81 20.93 7.44
N THR A 365 -23.57 20.11 8.47
CA THR A 365 -22.31 19.39 8.62
C THR A 365 -22.28 18.22 7.62
N TYR A 366 -21.28 18.22 6.72
CA TYR A 366 -20.99 17.04 5.92
C TYR A 366 -20.05 16.15 6.73
N THR A 367 -20.51 14.97 7.06
CA THR A 367 -19.64 13.89 7.60
C THR A 367 -18.99 13.16 6.43
N VAL A 368 -17.69 12.88 6.55
CA VAL A 368 -16.97 11.98 5.64
C VAL A 368 -17.31 10.55 6.04
#